data_e5ce4a93150d89d12f78f735df07a746
#
_entry.id   e5ce4a93150d89d12f78f735df07a746
#
_cell.length_a   1.000
_cell.length_b   1.000
_cell.length_c   1.000
_cell.angle_alpha   90.00
_cell.angle_beta   90.00
_cell.angle_gamma   90.00
#
_symmetry.space_group_name_H-M   'P 1'
#
loop_
_entity.id
_entity.type
_entity.pdbx_description
1 polymer ?
#
loop_
_entity_poly.entity_id
_entity_poly.type
_entity_poly.pdbx_seq_one_letter_code
_entity_poly.pdbx_strand_id
1 'polypeptide(L)'
;MSTSSWPSFSNGEANIVCDVLLSNRVNYWTGTNCLAFEKEFAKWCGTQYAVSLANGTLALDAALSALCIGPGDEVIVTPRTFIASVSS
;
A
#
# COMPACT_ATOMS: atom_id res chain seq x y z
N MET A 1 -22.00 -22.20 -11.73
CA MET A 1 -20.74 -21.80 -11.11
C MET A 1 -20.73 -20.32 -10.86
N SER A 2 -20.40 -19.94 -9.67
CA SER A 2 -20.24 -18.54 -9.36
C SER A 2 -18.76 -18.18 -9.41
N THR A 3 -18.44 -17.08 -10.00
CA THR A 3 -17.13 -16.47 -9.89
C THR A 3 -17.11 -15.54 -8.70
N SER A 4 -15.99 -15.47 -8.03
CA SER A 4 -15.83 -14.48 -6.98
C SER A 4 -15.97 -13.09 -7.56
N SER A 5 -16.80 -12.26 -6.97
CA SER A 5 -16.84 -10.85 -7.32
C SER A 5 -15.61 -10.17 -6.69
N TRP A 6 -15.14 -9.15 -7.34
CA TRP A 6 -14.04 -8.36 -6.79
C TRP A 6 -14.60 -7.02 -6.27
N PRO A 7 -14.24 -6.60 -5.06
CA PRO A 7 -13.40 -7.30 -4.09
C PRO A 7 -14.13 -8.46 -3.41
N SER A 8 -13.38 -9.44 -2.93
CA SER A 8 -13.90 -10.61 -2.25
C SER A 8 -13.07 -10.92 -1.01
N PHE A 9 -13.74 -11.10 0.13
CA PHE A 9 -13.08 -11.33 1.42
C PHE A 9 -13.62 -12.58 2.10
N SER A 10 -12.74 -13.29 2.77
CA SER A 10 -13.09 -14.49 3.52
C SER A 10 -13.41 -14.16 4.99
N ASN A 11 -14.03 -15.11 5.69
CA ASN A 11 -14.26 -14.98 7.12
C ASN A 11 -12.94 -14.90 7.90
N GLY A 12 -11.90 -15.61 7.46
CA GLY A 12 -10.60 -15.53 8.08
C GLY A 12 -10.00 -14.13 8.01
N GLU A 13 -10.13 -13.49 6.86
CA GLU A 13 -9.68 -12.10 6.69
C GLU A 13 -10.45 -11.14 7.58
N ALA A 14 -11.79 -11.30 7.65
CA ALA A 14 -12.62 -10.48 8.51
C ALA A 14 -12.27 -10.67 9.99
N ASN A 15 -11.99 -11.89 10.42
CA ASN A 15 -11.60 -12.18 11.79
C ASN A 15 -10.29 -11.51 12.18
N ILE A 16 -9.31 -11.51 11.29
CA ILE A 16 -8.03 -10.83 11.53
C ILE A 16 -8.23 -9.33 11.69
N VAL A 17 -9.07 -8.72 10.86
CA VAL A 17 -9.39 -7.29 10.97
C VAL A 17 -10.08 -7.00 12.30
N CYS A 18 -11.03 -7.84 12.71
CA CYS A 18 -11.69 -7.70 14.00
C CYS A 18 -10.69 -7.77 15.16
N ASP A 19 -9.75 -8.70 15.10
CA ASP A 19 -8.74 -8.85 16.14
C ASP A 19 -7.89 -7.59 16.27
N VAL A 20 -7.50 -6.99 15.15
CA VAL A 20 -6.73 -5.73 15.15
C VAL A 20 -7.56 -4.61 15.78
N LEU A 21 -8.83 -4.47 15.42
CA LEU A 21 -9.70 -3.46 16.00
C LEU A 21 -9.84 -3.63 17.50
N LEU A 22 -10.09 -4.86 17.97
CA LEU A 22 -10.29 -5.18 19.37
C LEU A 22 -9.02 -5.04 20.20
N SER A 23 -7.84 -5.09 19.55
CA SER A 23 -6.57 -4.88 20.24
C SER A 23 -6.37 -3.44 20.70
N ASN A 24 -7.12 -2.48 20.17
CA ASN A 24 -6.99 -1.04 20.40
C ASN A 24 -5.63 -0.47 19.96
N ARG A 25 -4.86 -1.23 19.18
CA ARG A 25 -3.57 -0.80 18.64
C ARG A 25 -3.67 -0.75 17.12
N VAL A 26 -4.47 0.20 16.63
CA VAL A 26 -4.86 0.25 15.22
C VAL A 26 -4.03 1.21 14.38
N ASN A 27 -3.27 2.10 14.98
CA ASN A 27 -2.45 3.03 14.21
C ASN A 27 -1.01 2.53 14.09
N TYR A 28 -0.28 3.14 13.17
CA TYR A 28 1.10 2.75 12.87
C TYR A 28 2.03 2.78 14.10
N TRP A 29 1.83 3.76 14.97
CA TRP A 29 2.72 3.98 16.10
C TRP A 29 2.48 3.03 17.28
N THR A 30 1.25 2.61 17.48
CA THR A 30 0.88 1.73 18.60
C THR A 30 0.72 0.27 18.20
N GLY A 31 0.43 0.00 16.94
CA GLY A 31 0.31 -1.34 16.40
C GLY A 31 1.63 -1.87 15.87
N THR A 32 1.66 -3.16 15.54
CA THR A 32 2.84 -3.81 14.99
C THR A 32 2.59 -4.37 13.58
N ASN A 33 1.35 -4.38 13.12
CA ASN A 33 0.98 -5.03 11.86
C ASN A 33 1.60 -4.34 10.64
N CYS A 34 1.64 -3.01 10.60
CA CYS A 34 2.25 -2.29 9.49
C CYS A 34 3.75 -2.54 9.42
N LEU A 35 4.43 -2.54 10.55
CA LEU A 35 5.87 -2.83 10.61
C LEU A 35 6.18 -4.25 10.16
N ALA A 36 5.38 -5.22 10.60
CA ALA A 36 5.52 -6.61 10.19
C ALA A 36 5.28 -6.77 8.69
N PHE A 37 4.25 -6.12 8.16
CA PHE A 37 3.96 -6.14 6.73
C PHE A 37 5.09 -5.53 5.91
N GLU A 38 5.64 -4.41 6.35
CA GLU A 38 6.75 -3.76 5.66
C GLU A 38 7.98 -4.68 5.57
N LYS A 39 8.30 -5.37 6.65
CA LYS A 39 9.42 -6.32 6.66
C LYS A 39 9.20 -7.49 5.71
N GLU A 40 8.02 -8.09 5.77
CA GLU A 40 7.68 -9.22 4.92
C GLU A 40 7.63 -8.84 3.44
N PHE A 41 7.05 -7.69 3.14
CA PHE A 41 6.95 -7.21 1.78
C PHE A 41 8.31 -6.86 1.18
N ALA A 42 9.18 -6.21 1.95
CA ALA A 42 10.53 -5.91 1.53
C ALA A 42 11.31 -7.21 1.19
N LYS A 43 11.16 -8.21 2.04
CA LYS A 43 11.78 -9.53 1.82
C LYS A 43 11.24 -10.18 0.55
N TRP A 44 9.93 -10.14 0.36
CA TRP A 44 9.29 -10.73 -0.82
C TRP A 44 9.72 -10.03 -2.11
N CYS A 45 9.84 -8.71 -2.11
CA CYS A 45 10.29 -7.94 -3.26
C CYS A 45 11.80 -7.99 -3.49
N GLY A 46 12.57 -8.47 -2.51
CA GLY A 46 14.02 -8.45 -2.59
C GLY A 46 14.63 -7.08 -2.39
N THR A 47 13.90 -6.16 -1.74
CA THR A 47 14.37 -4.81 -1.43
C THR A 47 14.85 -4.73 0.01
N GLN A 48 15.65 -3.74 0.32
CA GLN A 48 16.15 -3.53 1.67
C GLN A 48 15.06 -2.99 2.60
N TYR A 49 14.19 -2.14 2.09
CA TYR A 49 13.13 -1.49 2.85
C TYR A 49 11.81 -1.51 2.10
N ALA A 50 10.72 -1.39 2.84
CA ALA A 50 9.40 -1.11 2.33
C ALA A 50 8.70 -0.17 3.32
N VAL A 51 7.88 0.74 2.82
CA VAL A 51 7.16 1.72 3.63
C VAL A 51 5.69 1.68 3.28
N SER A 52 4.85 1.51 4.29
CA SER A 52 3.39 1.52 4.13
C SER A 52 2.88 2.96 4.10
N LEU A 53 1.96 3.22 3.20
CA LEU A 53 1.30 4.52 3.06
C LEU A 53 -0.22 4.31 3.01
N ALA A 54 -0.98 5.37 3.19
CA ALA A 54 -2.43 5.28 3.31
C ALA A 54 -3.11 4.73 2.04
N ASN A 55 -2.53 5.01 0.88
CA ASN A 55 -3.04 4.53 -0.40
C ASN A 55 -1.98 4.67 -1.50
N GLY A 56 -2.27 4.13 -2.68
CA GLY A 56 -1.35 4.17 -3.80
C GLY A 56 -1.05 5.57 -4.34
N THR A 57 -2.01 6.48 -4.26
CA THR A 57 -1.80 7.86 -4.70
C THR A 57 -0.72 8.54 -3.88
N LEU A 58 -0.79 8.42 -2.56
CA LEU A 58 0.24 8.95 -1.66
C LEU A 58 1.57 8.22 -1.83
N ALA A 59 1.54 6.91 -2.14
CA ALA A 59 2.74 6.14 -2.40
C ALA A 59 3.48 6.66 -3.63
N LEU A 60 2.76 6.96 -4.71
CA LEU A 60 3.36 7.55 -5.91
C LEU A 60 3.94 8.93 -5.64
N ASP A 61 3.20 9.79 -4.94
CA ASP A 61 3.67 11.12 -4.57
C ASP A 61 4.94 11.04 -3.72
N ALA A 62 4.96 10.17 -2.74
CA ALA A 62 6.12 9.97 -1.87
C ALA A 62 7.33 9.46 -2.64
N ALA A 63 7.12 8.51 -3.57
CA ALA A 63 8.19 7.96 -4.39
C ALA A 63 8.83 9.02 -5.29
N LEU A 64 8.01 9.82 -5.98
CA LEU A 64 8.50 10.89 -6.83
C LEU A 64 9.24 11.96 -6.04
N SER A 65 8.71 12.29 -4.86
CA SER A 65 9.35 13.25 -3.94
C SER A 65 10.70 12.73 -3.45
N ALA A 66 10.77 11.45 -3.08
CA ALA A 66 12.01 10.82 -2.62
C ALA A 66 13.09 10.78 -3.72
N LEU A 67 12.68 10.69 -4.98
CA LEU A 67 13.57 10.73 -6.13
C LEU A 67 13.90 12.16 -6.58
N CYS A 68 13.38 13.16 -5.89
CA CYS A 68 13.57 14.58 -6.21
C CYS A 68 13.07 14.95 -7.62
N ILE A 69 12.00 14.28 -8.07
CA ILE A 69 11.36 14.58 -9.35
C ILE A 69 10.36 15.72 -9.15
N GLY A 70 10.44 16.73 -9.99
CA GLY A 70 9.61 17.91 -9.89
C GLY A 70 9.39 18.60 -11.23
N PRO A 71 8.98 19.88 -11.22
CA PRO A 71 8.72 20.62 -12.45
C PRO A 71 9.93 20.59 -13.41
N GLY A 72 9.67 20.29 -14.66
CA GLY A 72 10.71 20.18 -15.70
C GLY A 72 11.22 18.76 -15.90
N ASP A 73 10.94 17.84 -15.00
CA ASP A 73 11.31 16.44 -15.14
C ASP A 73 10.25 15.68 -15.93
N GLU A 74 10.66 14.61 -16.58
CA GLU A 74 9.77 13.76 -17.37
C GLU A 74 9.68 12.37 -16.75
N VAL A 75 8.45 11.81 -16.74
CA VAL A 75 8.16 10.48 -16.21
C VAL A 75 7.34 9.71 -17.24
N ILE A 76 7.77 8.50 -17.54
CA ILE A 76 7.05 7.62 -18.47
C ILE A 76 6.00 6.84 -17.70
N VAL A 77 4.73 6.95 -18.13
CA VAL A 77 3.59 6.34 -17.46
C VAL A 77 2.72 5.65 -18.49
N THR A 78 2.14 4.49 -18.14
CA THR A 78 1.15 3.85 -18.99
C THR A 78 -0.14 4.68 -19.02
N PRO A 79 -0.78 4.87 -20.19
CA PRO A 79 -2.06 5.57 -20.26
C PRO A 79 -3.25 4.71 -19.82
N ARG A 80 -3.06 3.40 -19.67
CA ARG A 80 -4.12 2.45 -19.27
C ARG A 80 -4.07 2.19 -17.78
N THR A 81 -4.36 3.21 -16.98
CA THR A 81 -4.28 3.09 -15.53
C THR A 81 -5.16 4.14 -14.86
N PHE A 82 -5.21 4.10 -13.53
CA PHE A 82 -5.89 5.10 -12.74
C PHE A 82 -5.18 6.45 -12.88
N ILE A 83 -5.96 7.54 -12.85
CA ILE A 83 -5.46 8.90 -13.09
C ILE A 83 -4.33 9.31 -12.12
N ALA A 84 -4.27 8.73 -10.93
CA ALA A 84 -3.23 9.03 -9.94
C ALA A 84 -1.82 8.82 -10.49
N SER A 85 -1.62 7.85 -11.41
CA SER A 85 -0.33 7.61 -12.03
C SER A 85 0.14 8.77 -12.88
N VAL A 86 -0.77 9.56 -13.41
CA VAL A 86 -0.48 10.73 -14.26
C VAL A 86 -0.44 12.01 -13.44
N SER A 87 -1.34 12.14 -12.46
CA SER A 87 -1.48 13.36 -11.66
C SER A 87 -0.48 13.49 -10.51
N SER A 88 0.17 12.41 -10.15
CA SER A 88 1.17 12.42 -9.05
C SER A 88 2.39 13.29 -9.32
#